data_e81612d7bdca5e387aa395ea74a90d90
#
_entry.id   e81612d7bdca5e387aa395ea74a90d90
#
_cell.length_a   1.000
_cell.length_b   1.000
_cell.length_c   1.000
_cell.angle_alpha   90.00
_cell.angle_beta   90.00
_cell.angle_gamma   90.00
#
_symmetry.space_group_name_H-M   'P 1'
#
loop_
_entity.id
_entity.type
_entity.pdbx_description
1 polymer ?
#
loop_
_entity_poly.entity_id
_entity_poly.type
_entity_poly.pdbx_seq_one_letter_code
_entity_poly.pdbx_strand_id
1 'polypeptide(L)'
;RGMGRQHFDRAAHDPRVQLRIGDVADVIREAASPGADRFDAVILDLYEGPHPVCPRDHPHYGQEALGRAHAALRERGVFALWSEDPNPSFEKHLTRAGFTVRSNRPPHGTRRHIVYLGERR
;
A
#
# COMPACT_ATOMS: atom_id res chain seq x y z
N ARG A 1 -3.95 22.87 -14.30
CA ARG A 1 -2.70 23.19 -13.60
C ARG A 1 -2.96 23.79 -12.23
N GLY A 2 -3.56 24.98 -12.16
CA GLY A 2 -3.77 25.67 -10.89
C GLY A 2 -4.68 24.91 -9.94
N MET A 3 -5.69 24.24 -10.47
CA MET A 3 -6.63 23.51 -9.63
C MET A 3 -5.97 22.35 -8.89
N GLY A 4 -5.14 21.58 -9.58
CA GLY A 4 -4.45 20.47 -8.93
C GLY A 4 -3.52 20.95 -7.83
N ARG A 5 -2.80 22.03 -8.09
CA ARG A 5 -1.90 22.61 -7.10
C ARG A 5 -2.65 23.13 -5.88
N GLN A 6 -3.79 23.80 -6.11
CA GLN A 6 -4.59 24.31 -5.01
C GLN A 6 -5.14 23.19 -4.12
N HIS A 7 -5.58 22.09 -4.72
CA HIS A 7 -6.06 20.95 -3.95
C HIS A 7 -4.95 20.35 -3.10
N PHE A 8 -3.77 20.18 -3.69
CA PHE A 8 -2.64 19.66 -2.96
C PHE A 8 -2.27 20.57 -1.78
N ASP A 9 -2.22 21.87 -2.03
CA ASP A 9 -1.87 22.84 -1.00
C ASP A 9 -2.87 22.83 0.16
N ARG A 10 -4.16 22.72 -0.16
CA ARG A 10 -5.18 22.62 0.89
C ARG A 10 -5.00 21.37 1.74
N ALA A 11 -4.81 20.23 1.08
CA ALA A 11 -4.60 18.98 1.81
C ALA A 11 -3.37 19.07 2.70
N ALA A 12 -2.28 19.62 2.19
CA ALA A 12 -1.03 19.73 2.94
C ALA A 12 -1.16 20.66 4.15
N HIS A 13 -2.10 21.60 4.13
CA HIS A 13 -2.30 22.54 5.23
C HIS A 13 -3.38 22.10 6.22
N ASP A 14 -4.08 21.01 5.93
CA ASP A 14 -5.06 20.48 6.88
C ASP A 14 -4.32 19.90 8.08
N PRO A 15 -4.70 20.29 9.32
CA PRO A 15 -3.99 19.81 10.51
C PRO A 15 -4.05 18.29 10.70
N ARG A 16 -4.97 17.60 10.03
CA ARG A 16 -5.03 16.15 10.08
C ARG A 16 -4.05 15.49 9.12
N VAL A 17 -3.43 16.27 8.23
CA VAL A 17 -2.50 15.76 7.23
C VAL A 17 -1.09 16.11 7.64
N GLN A 18 -0.22 15.12 7.65
CA GLN A 18 1.20 15.29 7.89
C GLN A 18 1.97 14.88 6.64
N LEU A 19 2.55 15.87 5.97
CA LEU A 19 3.35 15.59 4.78
C LEU A 19 4.75 15.18 5.22
N ARG A 20 5.23 14.07 4.70
CA ARG A 20 6.56 13.57 5.00
C ARG A 20 7.25 13.19 3.70
N ILE A 21 8.42 13.77 3.46
CA ILE A 21 9.23 13.45 2.29
C ILE A 21 10.20 12.33 2.67
N GLY A 22 10.19 11.27 1.89
CA GLY A 22 11.06 10.13 2.15
C GLY A 22 10.53 8.86 1.50
N ASP A 23 11.19 7.75 1.79
CA ASP A 23 10.77 6.45 1.28
C ASP A 23 9.67 5.88 2.18
N VAL A 24 8.55 5.51 1.56
CA VAL A 24 7.43 4.94 2.29
C VAL A 24 7.82 3.64 3.00
N ALA A 25 8.80 2.92 2.48
CA ALA A 25 9.28 1.70 3.12
C ALA A 25 9.83 1.98 4.52
N ASP A 26 10.47 3.14 4.72
CA ASP A 26 10.99 3.51 6.03
C ASP A 26 9.87 3.81 7.01
N VAL A 27 8.82 4.48 6.53
CA VAL A 27 7.64 4.78 7.37
C VAL A 27 6.96 3.49 7.83
N ILE A 28 6.80 2.55 6.92
CA ILE A 28 6.20 1.25 7.24
C ILE A 28 7.06 0.49 8.23
N ARG A 29 8.38 0.49 8.02
CA ARG A 29 9.30 -0.19 8.94
C ARG A 29 9.23 0.40 10.34
N GLU A 30 9.17 1.72 10.46
CA GLU A 30 9.05 2.36 11.76
C GLU A 30 7.75 1.97 12.47
N ALA A 31 6.64 1.97 11.73
CA ALA A 31 5.33 1.62 12.31
C ALA A 31 5.23 0.13 12.66
N ALA A 32 6.05 -0.70 12.05
CA ALA A 32 6.09 -2.13 12.35
C ALA A 32 6.94 -2.45 13.59
N SER A 33 7.67 -1.47 14.10
CA SER A 33 8.54 -1.67 15.28
C SER A 33 7.72 -1.88 16.53
N PRO A 34 8.24 -2.66 17.49
CA PRO A 34 7.54 -2.88 18.76
C PRO A 34 7.25 -1.56 19.47
N GLY A 35 6.02 -1.41 19.95
CA GLY A 35 5.61 -0.21 20.69
C GLY A 35 5.28 1.00 19.84
N ALA A 36 5.44 0.94 18.54
CA ALA A 36 5.06 2.02 17.66
C ALA A 36 3.55 2.07 17.45
N ASP A 37 3.03 3.26 17.18
CA ASP A 37 1.63 3.40 16.77
C ASP A 37 1.45 2.78 15.39
N ARG A 38 0.37 2.05 15.24
CA ARG A 38 0.05 1.38 13.99
C ARG A 38 -0.99 2.13 13.20
N PHE A 39 -1.02 1.86 11.90
CA PHE A 39 -1.95 2.51 11.00
C PHE A 39 -3.27 1.76 10.91
N ASP A 40 -4.33 2.48 10.64
CA ASP A 40 -5.62 1.88 10.28
C ASP A 40 -5.63 1.46 8.82
N ALA A 41 -4.89 2.16 7.98
CA ALA A 41 -4.77 1.84 6.57
C ALA A 41 -3.41 2.29 6.04
N VAL A 42 -2.89 1.52 5.10
CA VAL A 42 -1.71 1.89 4.31
C VAL A 42 -2.10 1.77 2.84
N ILE A 43 -1.96 2.86 2.12
CA ILE A 43 -2.33 2.91 0.71
C ILE A 43 -1.09 3.23 -0.10
N LEU A 44 -0.70 2.30 -0.98
CA LEU A 44 0.45 2.50 -1.85
C LEU A 44 -0.01 2.77 -3.28
N ASP A 45 0.39 3.92 -3.79
CA ASP A 45 0.16 4.30 -5.16
C ASP A 45 1.51 4.72 -5.74
N LEU A 46 2.34 3.72 -5.99
CA LEU A 46 3.69 3.93 -6.48
C LEU A 46 3.70 3.93 -8.00
N TYR A 47 4.77 4.45 -8.57
CA TYR A 47 4.89 4.58 -10.02
C TYR A 47 4.71 3.24 -10.74
N GLU A 48 5.27 2.18 -10.17
CA GLU A 48 5.12 0.84 -10.70
C GLU A 48 4.50 -0.07 -9.65
N GLY A 49 3.60 -0.93 -10.10
CA GLY A 49 3.06 -1.99 -9.27
C GLY A 49 4.01 -3.19 -9.20
N PRO A 50 3.59 -4.24 -8.49
CA PRO A 50 4.43 -5.43 -8.34
C PRO A 50 4.59 -6.18 -9.65
N HIS A 51 5.81 -6.63 -9.91
CA HIS A 51 6.12 -7.47 -11.05
C HIS A 51 5.82 -8.93 -10.75
N PRO A 52 5.54 -9.75 -11.78
CA PRO A 52 5.34 -11.19 -11.59
C PRO A 52 6.54 -11.87 -10.92
N VAL A 53 7.75 -11.42 -11.25
CA VAL A 53 8.96 -11.88 -10.58
C VAL A 53 9.42 -10.78 -9.66
N CYS A 54 9.31 -11.04 -8.37
CA CYS A 54 9.62 -10.04 -7.36
C CYS A 54 10.52 -10.65 -6.31
N PRO A 55 11.72 -10.11 -6.08
CA PRO A 55 12.61 -10.60 -5.03
C PRO A 55 11.95 -10.50 -3.67
N ARG A 56 12.27 -11.43 -2.78
CA ARG A 56 11.73 -11.43 -1.43
C ARG A 56 12.06 -10.15 -0.66
N ASP A 57 13.17 -9.54 -0.97
CA ASP A 57 13.64 -8.34 -0.30
C ASP A 57 13.31 -7.05 -1.05
N HIS A 58 12.48 -7.11 -2.09
CA HIS A 58 12.03 -5.89 -2.74
C HIS A 58 11.41 -4.96 -1.70
N PRO A 59 11.83 -3.69 -1.64
CA PRO A 59 11.48 -2.82 -0.52
C PRO A 59 10.00 -2.50 -0.37
N HIS A 60 9.21 -2.63 -1.43
CA HIS A 60 7.78 -2.32 -1.38
C HIS A 60 6.90 -3.54 -1.58
N TYR A 61 7.32 -4.48 -2.41
CA TYR A 61 6.45 -5.57 -2.85
C TYR A 61 6.97 -6.96 -2.51
N GLY A 62 8.16 -7.07 -1.96
CA GLY A 62 8.72 -8.36 -1.58
C GLY A 62 8.00 -8.95 -0.38
N GLN A 63 8.17 -10.25 -0.17
CA GLN A 63 7.50 -10.95 0.92
C GLN A 63 7.82 -10.32 2.28
N GLU A 64 9.05 -9.87 2.46
CA GLU A 64 9.46 -9.24 3.70
C GLU A 64 8.80 -7.88 3.90
N ALA A 65 8.70 -7.10 2.83
CA ALA A 65 8.02 -5.80 2.88
C ALA A 65 6.54 -5.96 3.20
N LEU A 66 5.89 -6.97 2.62
CA LEU A 66 4.49 -7.25 2.90
C LEU A 66 4.28 -7.67 4.35
N GLY A 67 5.21 -8.42 4.91
CA GLY A 67 5.18 -8.77 6.33
C GLY A 67 5.29 -7.55 7.22
N ARG A 68 6.15 -6.60 6.86
CA ARG A 68 6.25 -5.34 7.59
C ARG A 68 4.98 -4.50 7.46
N ALA A 69 4.39 -4.45 6.28
CA ALA A 69 3.12 -3.73 6.09
C ALA A 69 2.03 -4.33 6.97
N HIS A 70 1.97 -5.66 7.05
CA HIS A 70 1.03 -6.33 7.94
C HIS A 70 1.27 -5.93 9.40
N ALA A 71 2.53 -5.94 9.84
CA ALA A 71 2.87 -5.59 11.21
C ALA A 71 2.64 -4.11 11.51
N ALA A 72 2.68 -3.25 10.51
CA ALA A 72 2.45 -1.81 10.67
C ALA A 72 0.97 -1.46 10.80
N LEU A 73 0.08 -2.39 10.54
CA LEU A 73 -1.36 -2.17 10.60
C LEU A 73 -1.94 -2.64 11.92
N ARG A 74 -2.99 -1.96 12.34
CA ARG A 74 -3.82 -2.43 13.44
C ARG A 74 -4.63 -3.64 12.98
N GLU A 75 -5.14 -4.39 13.95
CA GLU A 75 -6.10 -5.45 13.67
C GLU A 75 -7.26 -4.87 12.86
N ARG A 76 -7.63 -5.55 11.80
CA ARG A 76 -8.63 -5.12 10.82
C ARG A 76 -8.19 -3.92 9.97
N GLY A 77 -6.94 -3.53 10.08
CA GLY A 77 -6.39 -2.50 9.20
C GLY A 77 -6.30 -3.00 7.76
N VAL A 78 -6.25 -2.07 6.84
CA VAL A 78 -6.30 -2.37 5.41
C VAL A 78 -5.05 -1.89 4.72
N PHE A 79 -4.48 -2.77 3.91
CA PHE A 79 -3.41 -2.46 2.99
C PHE A 79 -4.00 -2.41 1.59
N ALA A 80 -3.87 -1.27 0.92
CA ALA A 80 -4.38 -1.10 -0.43
C ALA A 80 -3.24 -0.79 -1.39
N LEU A 81 -3.26 -1.43 -2.54
CA LEU A 81 -2.21 -1.28 -3.52
C LEU A 81 -2.81 -1.24 -4.92
N TRP A 82 -2.43 -0.20 -5.65
CA TRP A 82 -2.79 -0.08 -7.05
C TRP A 82 -1.71 -0.75 -7.91
N SER A 83 -2.15 -1.45 -8.94
CA SER A 83 -1.25 -2.04 -9.93
C SER A 83 -1.81 -1.80 -11.33
N GLU A 84 -0.92 -1.53 -12.26
CA GLU A 84 -1.32 -1.33 -13.65
C GLU A 84 -1.71 -2.62 -14.35
N ASP A 85 -1.19 -3.76 -13.88
CA ASP A 85 -1.48 -5.07 -14.44
C ASP A 85 -1.84 -6.06 -13.35
N PRO A 86 -2.80 -6.96 -13.62
CA PRO A 86 -3.08 -8.04 -12.67
C PRO A 86 -1.87 -8.94 -12.48
N ASN A 87 -1.66 -9.34 -11.24
CA ASN A 87 -0.56 -10.23 -10.88
C ASN A 87 -1.06 -11.25 -9.86
N PRO A 88 -1.54 -12.42 -10.32
CA PRO A 88 -2.08 -13.42 -9.41
C PRO A 88 -1.08 -13.90 -8.36
N SER A 89 0.19 -13.93 -8.67
CA SER A 89 1.19 -14.35 -7.68
C SER A 89 1.30 -13.35 -6.54
N PHE A 90 1.00 -12.09 -6.77
CA PHE A 90 1.03 -11.09 -5.73
C PHE A 90 -0.06 -11.34 -4.69
N GLU A 91 -1.24 -11.79 -5.12
CA GLU A 91 -2.31 -12.14 -4.17
C GLU A 91 -1.87 -13.26 -3.23
N LYS A 92 -1.14 -14.23 -3.77
CA LYS A 92 -0.58 -15.32 -2.95
C LYS A 92 0.43 -14.78 -1.94
N HIS A 93 1.26 -13.85 -2.35
CA HIS A 93 2.24 -13.23 -1.46
C HIS A 93 1.56 -12.46 -0.33
N LEU A 94 0.49 -11.73 -0.65
CA LEU A 94 -0.29 -11.03 0.37
C LEU A 94 -0.90 -12.02 1.35
N THR A 95 -1.46 -13.10 0.86
CA THR A 95 -2.04 -14.14 1.72
C THR A 95 -0.99 -14.75 2.64
N ARG A 96 0.20 -15.01 2.11
CA ARG A 96 1.31 -15.54 2.92
C ARG A 96 1.75 -14.57 3.99
N ALA A 97 1.63 -13.28 3.73
CA ALA A 97 1.98 -12.25 4.72
C ALA A 97 0.95 -12.14 5.84
N GLY A 98 -0.19 -12.81 5.71
CA GLY A 98 -1.23 -12.82 6.73
C GLY A 98 -2.49 -12.05 6.39
N PHE A 99 -2.58 -11.50 5.20
CA PHE A 99 -3.74 -10.72 4.79
C PHE A 99 -4.87 -11.60 4.27
N THR A 100 -6.09 -11.16 4.51
CA THR A 100 -7.26 -11.62 3.78
C THR A 100 -7.40 -10.72 2.55
N VAL A 101 -7.37 -11.28 1.37
CA VAL A 101 -7.14 -10.51 0.13
C VAL A 101 -8.41 -10.39 -0.68
N ARG A 102 -8.64 -9.19 -1.20
CA ARG A 102 -9.62 -8.92 -2.24
C ARG A 102 -8.94 -8.19 -3.37
N SER A 103 -9.38 -8.42 -4.58
CA SER A 103 -8.94 -7.64 -5.73
C SER A 103 -10.15 -7.04 -6.40
N ASN A 104 -9.98 -5.84 -6.95
CA ASN A 104 -11.06 -5.11 -7.55
C ASN A 104 -10.55 -4.43 -8.81
N ARG A 105 -11.28 -4.63 -9.89
CA ARG A 105 -10.99 -3.96 -11.16
C ARG A 105 -12.02 -2.89 -11.38
N PRO A 106 -11.61 -1.69 -11.77
CA PRO A 106 -12.58 -0.65 -12.11
C PRO A 106 -13.51 -1.15 -13.21
N PRO A 107 -14.81 -0.91 -13.09
CA PRO A 107 -15.71 -1.18 -14.18
C PRO A 107 -15.32 -0.34 -15.36
N HIS A 108 -15.60 -0.52 -16.50
CA HIS A 108 -15.30 0.30 -17.66
C HIS A 108 -13.84 0.47 -17.97
N GLY A 109 -13.35 -0.53 -18.56
CA GLY A 109 -12.34 -0.43 -19.54
C GLY A 109 -11.06 0.23 -19.22
N THR A 110 -10.74 0.45 -18.04
CA THR A 110 -9.37 0.75 -17.85
C THR A 110 -8.57 -0.50 -17.80
N ARG A 111 -9.01 -1.37 -18.59
CA ARG A 111 -8.21 -2.47 -19.01
C ARG A 111 -7.64 -3.28 -17.88
N ARG A 112 -6.38 -3.00 -17.56
CA ARG A 112 -5.58 -3.89 -16.72
C ARG A 112 -5.44 -3.43 -15.29
N HIS A 113 -5.88 -2.21 -15.00
CA HIS A 113 -5.71 -1.68 -13.66
C HIS A 113 -6.47 -2.52 -12.64
N ILE A 114 -5.83 -2.74 -11.52
CA ILE A 114 -6.41 -3.53 -10.44
C ILE A 114 -5.98 -2.92 -9.11
N VAL A 115 -6.88 -2.97 -8.14
CA VAL A 115 -6.58 -2.60 -6.77
C VAL A 115 -6.61 -3.85 -5.92
N TYR A 116 -5.53 -4.10 -5.20
CA TYR A 116 -5.47 -5.16 -4.22
C TYR A 116 -5.78 -4.59 -2.85
N LEU A 117 -6.64 -5.27 -2.12
CA LEU A 117 -6.96 -4.91 -0.74
C LEU A 117 -6.61 -6.08 0.15
N GLY A 118 -5.77 -5.86 1.14
CA GLY A 118 -5.44 -6.85 2.13
C GLY A 118 -5.90 -6.39 3.49
N GLU A 119 -6.72 -7.18 4.16
CA GLU A 119 -7.16 -6.89 5.52
C GLU A 119 -6.36 -7.71 6.50
N ARG A 120 -5.88 -7.07 7.55
CA ARG A 120 -5.22 -7.76 8.64
C ARG A 120 -6.28 -8.29 9.61
N ARG A 121 -6.35 -9.59 9.72
CA ARG A 121 -7.26 -10.24 10.68
C ARG A 121 -6.53 -10.97 11.76
#